data_df734be7fb16247cb2e38e87623cd411
#
_entry.id   df734be7fb16247cb2e38e87623cd411
#
_cell.length_a   1.000
_cell.length_b   1.000
_cell.length_c   1.000
_cell.angle_alpha   90.00
_cell.angle_beta   90.00
_cell.angle_gamma   90.00
#
_symmetry.space_group_name_H-M   'P 1'
#
loop_
_entity.id
_entity.type
_entity.pdbx_description
1 polymer ?
#
loop_
_entity_poly.entity_id
_entity_poly.type
_entity_poly.pdbx_seq_one_letter_code
_entity_poly.pdbx_strand_id
1 'polypeptide(L)'
;MPLTSDFERMLRGADLRVTRPRLAVLSAVHAHPHADTDSIIGLVRGDHGEVSHQAVYDVLKALTSAGLLRKIQPQGSVARYETRVGDNHHHVVCRSCGVIADVDCSVGGAPCLTAAQDHGFTIDEAEVVYWGWCPECSTAPSS
;
A
#
# COMPACT_ATOMS: atom_id res chain seq x y z
N MET A 1 13.38 -11.68 4.72
CA MET A 1 13.36 -10.66 3.66
C MET A 1 13.17 -11.31 2.31
N PRO A 2 12.20 -10.88 1.52
CA PRO A 2 12.09 -11.42 0.17
C PRO A 2 13.31 -11.03 -0.65
N LEU A 3 13.80 -11.99 -1.38
CA LEU A 3 14.91 -11.78 -2.30
C LEU A 3 14.34 -11.29 -3.64
N THR A 4 15.21 -10.76 -4.48
CA THR A 4 14.83 -10.35 -5.83
C THR A 4 14.09 -11.47 -6.56
N SER A 5 14.50 -12.71 -6.34
CA SER A 5 13.84 -13.87 -6.95
C SER A 5 12.38 -14.02 -6.54
N ASP A 6 12.01 -13.58 -5.32
CA ASP A 6 10.62 -13.62 -4.88
C ASP A 6 9.78 -12.61 -5.66
N PHE A 7 10.31 -11.41 -5.85
CA PHE A 7 9.63 -10.39 -6.66
C PHE A 7 9.51 -10.81 -8.12
N GLU A 8 10.55 -11.45 -8.66
CA GLU A 8 10.48 -11.99 -10.02
C GLU A 8 9.36 -13.01 -10.14
N ARG A 9 9.24 -13.89 -9.14
CA ARG A 9 8.17 -14.90 -9.11
C ARG A 9 6.80 -14.27 -9.04
N MET A 10 6.65 -13.22 -8.23
CA MET A 10 5.40 -12.47 -8.13
C MET A 10 5.00 -11.87 -9.48
N LEU A 11 5.95 -11.27 -10.17
CA LEU A 11 5.68 -10.67 -11.48
C LEU A 11 5.25 -11.72 -12.50
N ARG A 12 5.98 -12.84 -12.57
CA ARG A 12 5.66 -13.92 -13.49
C ARG A 12 4.31 -14.54 -13.17
N GLY A 13 4.00 -14.69 -11.89
CA GLY A 13 2.71 -15.22 -11.46
C GLY A 13 1.53 -14.34 -11.85
N ALA A 14 1.77 -13.05 -12.04
CA ALA A 14 0.76 -12.08 -12.47
C ALA A 14 0.81 -11.84 -13.98
N ASP A 15 1.54 -12.64 -14.74
CA ASP A 15 1.75 -12.47 -16.17
C ASP A 15 2.38 -11.14 -16.55
N LEU A 16 3.23 -10.62 -15.68
CA LEU A 16 3.95 -9.40 -15.92
C LEU A 16 5.41 -9.70 -16.24
N ARG A 17 5.94 -8.93 -17.16
CA ARG A 17 7.33 -9.01 -17.52
C ARG A 17 8.22 -8.57 -16.36
N VAL A 18 9.30 -9.31 -16.12
CA VAL A 18 10.29 -8.91 -15.12
C VAL A 18 11.14 -7.80 -15.73
N THR A 19 11.10 -6.63 -15.09
CA THR A 19 11.90 -5.48 -15.50
C THR A 19 12.57 -4.88 -14.28
N ARG A 20 13.67 -4.15 -14.48
CA ARG A 20 14.36 -3.49 -13.39
C ARG A 20 13.48 -2.49 -12.65
N PRO A 21 12.73 -1.60 -13.35
CA PRO A 21 11.84 -0.67 -12.64
C PRO A 21 10.78 -1.38 -11.80
N ARG A 22 10.21 -2.47 -12.30
CA ARG A 22 9.20 -3.21 -11.53
C ARG A 22 9.79 -3.84 -10.28
N LEU A 23 10.97 -4.45 -10.40
CA LEU A 23 11.67 -5.01 -9.23
C LEU A 23 12.02 -3.92 -8.23
N ALA A 24 12.49 -2.78 -8.71
CA ALA A 24 12.87 -1.66 -7.85
C ALA A 24 11.67 -1.11 -7.08
N VAL A 25 10.53 -0.96 -7.73
CA VAL A 25 9.31 -0.46 -7.06
C VAL A 25 8.83 -1.47 -6.02
N LEU A 26 8.79 -2.75 -6.36
CA LEU A 26 8.36 -3.77 -5.40
C LEU A 26 9.28 -3.78 -4.17
N SER A 27 10.58 -3.71 -4.39
CA SER A 27 11.55 -3.67 -3.30
C SER A 27 11.38 -2.44 -2.43
N ALA A 28 11.20 -1.27 -3.04
CA ALA A 28 11.02 -0.02 -2.31
C ALA A 28 9.75 -0.04 -1.46
N VAL A 29 8.64 -0.49 -2.02
CA VAL A 29 7.37 -0.55 -1.29
C VAL A 29 7.43 -1.58 -0.18
N HIS A 30 8.07 -2.73 -0.43
CA HIS A 30 8.20 -3.76 0.60
C HIS A 30 9.03 -3.27 1.79
N ALA A 31 10.13 -2.57 1.51
CA ALA A 31 11.01 -2.05 2.56
C ALA A 31 10.40 -0.84 3.27
N HIS A 32 9.55 -0.08 2.60
CA HIS A 32 8.95 1.14 3.14
C HIS A 32 7.42 1.11 2.92
N PRO A 33 6.70 0.29 3.69
CA PRO A 33 5.24 0.23 3.56
C PRO A 33 4.62 1.59 3.81
N HIS A 34 3.56 1.88 3.08
CA HIS A 34 2.83 3.15 3.13
C HIS A 34 3.60 4.34 2.54
N ALA A 35 4.69 4.10 1.82
CA ALA A 35 5.38 5.18 1.13
C ALA A 35 4.47 5.79 0.07
N ASP A 36 4.51 7.12 -0.04
CA ASP A 36 3.78 7.81 -1.09
C ASP A 36 4.57 7.75 -2.41
N THR A 37 3.95 8.23 -3.48
CA THR A 37 4.57 8.16 -4.80
C THR A 37 5.91 8.87 -4.87
N ASP A 38 6.00 10.07 -4.32
CA ASP A 38 7.24 10.85 -4.35
C ASP A 38 8.37 10.15 -3.59
N SER A 39 8.05 9.57 -2.44
CA SER A 39 9.03 8.80 -1.67
C SER A 39 9.50 7.57 -2.43
N ILE A 40 8.58 6.87 -3.08
CA ILE A 40 8.93 5.69 -3.90
C ILE A 40 9.86 6.10 -5.04
N ILE A 41 9.56 7.19 -5.72
CA ILE A 41 10.41 7.71 -6.79
C ILE A 41 11.82 7.98 -6.27
N GLY A 42 11.93 8.63 -5.10
CA GLY A 42 13.22 8.90 -4.50
C GLY A 42 14.00 7.64 -4.17
N LEU A 43 13.32 6.62 -3.62
CA LEU A 43 13.95 5.35 -3.28
C LEU A 43 14.43 4.62 -4.54
N VAL A 44 13.62 4.59 -5.58
CA VAL A 44 13.99 3.94 -6.84
C VAL A 44 15.18 4.64 -7.48
N ARG A 45 15.19 5.96 -7.49
CA ARG A 45 16.31 6.73 -8.02
C ARG A 45 17.61 6.51 -7.24
N GLY A 46 17.49 6.35 -5.93
CA GLY A 46 18.64 6.05 -5.09
C GLY A 46 19.31 4.73 -5.45
N ASP A 47 18.50 3.73 -5.83
CA ASP A 47 19.02 2.39 -6.16
C ASP A 47 19.36 2.23 -7.63
N HIS A 48 18.61 2.85 -8.52
CA HIS A 48 18.71 2.60 -9.96
C HIS A 48 19.10 3.81 -10.81
N GLY A 49 19.35 4.95 -10.17
CA GLY A 49 19.72 6.16 -10.88
C GLY A 49 18.51 6.81 -11.54
N GLU A 50 18.69 7.31 -12.74
CA GLU A 50 17.65 8.10 -13.38
C GLU A 50 16.49 7.25 -13.85
N VAL A 51 15.33 7.49 -13.26
CA VAL A 51 14.06 6.93 -13.68
C VAL A 51 13.07 8.08 -13.74
N SER A 52 12.30 8.18 -14.82
CA SER A 52 11.34 9.26 -14.95
C SER A 52 10.16 9.06 -13.99
N HIS A 53 9.54 10.15 -13.60
CA HIS A 53 8.31 10.10 -12.81
C HIS A 53 7.25 9.25 -13.50
N GLN A 54 7.10 9.45 -14.81
CA GLN A 54 6.11 8.73 -15.59
C GLN A 54 6.35 7.22 -15.56
N ALA A 55 7.62 6.81 -15.65
CA ALA A 55 7.96 5.38 -15.60
C ALA A 55 7.56 4.76 -14.27
N VAL A 56 7.79 5.46 -13.15
CA VAL A 56 7.40 4.96 -11.82
C VAL A 56 5.89 4.92 -11.69
N TYR A 57 5.18 5.95 -12.14
CA TYR A 57 3.72 5.96 -12.13
C TYR A 57 3.14 4.79 -12.92
N ASP A 58 3.68 4.54 -14.11
CA ASP A 58 3.21 3.44 -14.95
C ASP A 58 3.42 2.09 -14.26
N VAL A 59 4.57 1.92 -13.61
CA VAL A 59 4.87 0.69 -12.87
C VAL A 59 3.90 0.53 -11.68
N LEU A 60 3.71 1.59 -10.90
CA LEU A 60 2.78 1.54 -9.77
C LEU A 60 1.37 1.17 -10.21
N LYS A 61 0.93 1.75 -11.32
CA LYS A 61 -0.39 1.45 -11.88
C LYS A 61 -0.49 -0.01 -12.33
N ALA A 62 0.52 -0.50 -13.02
CA ALA A 62 0.53 -1.89 -13.50
C ALA A 62 0.53 -2.88 -12.33
N LEU A 63 1.36 -2.64 -11.32
CA LEU A 63 1.46 -3.54 -10.16
C LEU A 63 0.19 -3.52 -9.32
N THR A 64 -0.43 -2.35 -9.18
CA THR A 64 -1.69 -2.23 -8.45
C THR A 64 -2.82 -2.94 -9.19
N SER A 65 -2.90 -2.76 -10.50
CA SER A 65 -3.91 -3.44 -11.33
C SER A 65 -3.75 -4.96 -11.31
N ALA A 66 -2.52 -5.43 -11.19
CA ALA A 66 -2.22 -6.87 -11.14
C ALA A 66 -2.44 -7.47 -9.75
N GLY A 67 -2.76 -6.67 -8.75
CA GLY A 67 -2.96 -7.15 -7.38
C GLY A 67 -1.69 -7.39 -6.60
N LEU A 68 -0.55 -6.92 -7.07
CA LEU A 68 0.72 -7.07 -6.36
C LEU A 68 0.98 -5.94 -5.38
N LEU A 69 0.35 -4.79 -5.59
CA LEU A 69 0.39 -3.66 -4.67
C LEU A 69 -1.03 -3.24 -4.34
N ARG A 70 -1.19 -2.69 -3.15
CA ARG A 70 -2.43 -2.06 -2.73
C ARG A 70 -2.20 -0.56 -2.62
N LYS A 71 -3.07 0.20 -3.26
CA LYS A 71 -3.06 1.65 -3.16
C LYS A 71 -3.98 2.09 -2.02
N ILE A 72 -3.45 2.89 -1.13
CA ILE A 72 -4.20 3.43 0.00
C ILE A 72 -4.24 4.93 -0.16
N GLN A 73 -5.43 5.48 -0.28
CA GLN A 73 -5.59 6.92 -0.44
C GLN A 73 -6.75 7.39 0.42
N PRO A 74 -6.51 7.58 1.72
CA PRO A 74 -7.54 8.14 2.59
C PRO A 74 -7.95 9.53 2.08
N GLN A 75 -9.20 9.89 2.29
CA GLN A 75 -9.74 11.14 1.82
C GLN A 75 -8.88 12.33 2.29
N GLY A 76 -8.50 13.20 1.37
CA GLY A 76 -7.66 14.35 1.66
C GLY A 76 -6.18 14.06 1.80
N SER A 77 -5.75 12.85 1.45
CA SER A 77 -4.37 12.41 1.61
C SER A 77 -3.77 12.02 0.27
N VAL A 78 -2.44 11.94 0.21
CA VAL A 78 -1.74 11.44 -0.96
C VAL A 78 -1.87 9.92 -1.07
N ALA A 79 -1.71 9.38 -2.26
CA ALA A 79 -1.72 7.94 -2.47
C ALA A 79 -0.49 7.30 -1.84
N ARG A 80 -0.69 6.21 -1.11
CA ARG A 80 0.36 5.41 -0.50
C ARG A 80 0.21 3.98 -0.98
N TYR A 81 1.28 3.21 -0.90
CA TYR A 81 1.31 1.86 -1.46
C TYR A 81 1.87 0.87 -0.46
N GLU A 82 1.41 -0.36 -0.56
CA GLU A 82 1.90 -1.46 0.26
C GLU A 82 1.86 -2.77 -0.51
N THR A 83 2.69 -3.75 -0.08
CA THR A 83 2.69 -5.09 -0.68
C THR A 83 1.76 -6.06 0.04
N ARG A 84 1.18 -5.68 1.18
CA ARG A 84 0.21 -6.52 1.89
C ARG A 84 -1.12 -6.46 1.17
N VAL A 85 -1.41 -7.50 0.41
CA VAL A 85 -2.66 -7.62 -0.35
C VAL A 85 -3.34 -8.93 0.02
N GLY A 86 -4.65 -8.95 -0.07
CA GLY A 86 -5.42 -10.18 0.12
C GLY A 86 -5.59 -10.63 1.56
N ASP A 87 -5.20 -9.85 2.56
CA ASP A 87 -5.45 -10.16 3.95
C ASP A 87 -6.45 -9.16 4.55
N ASN A 88 -6.87 -9.42 5.79
CA ASN A 88 -7.89 -8.62 6.47
C ASN A 88 -7.28 -7.58 7.39
N HIS A 89 -6.34 -6.80 6.90
CA HIS A 89 -5.82 -5.70 7.70
C HIS A 89 -6.47 -4.38 7.28
N HIS A 90 -6.48 -3.46 8.20
CA HIS A 90 -7.03 -2.13 8.01
C HIS A 90 -5.96 -1.12 8.37
N HIS A 91 -6.31 0.15 8.37
CA HIS A 91 -5.33 1.21 8.60
C HIS A 91 -5.85 2.21 9.60
N VAL A 92 -4.94 2.80 10.37
CA VAL A 92 -5.24 3.95 11.21
C VAL A 92 -4.39 5.12 10.73
N VAL A 93 -5.01 6.29 10.62
CA VAL A 93 -4.37 7.49 10.07
C VAL A 93 -4.43 8.60 11.11
N CYS A 94 -3.30 9.25 11.34
CA CYS A 94 -3.26 10.42 12.23
C CYS A 94 -3.80 11.64 11.48
N ARG A 95 -4.79 12.29 12.07
CA ARG A 95 -5.39 13.50 11.48
C ARG A 95 -4.44 14.68 11.45
N SER A 96 -3.45 14.68 12.32
CA SER A 96 -2.52 15.78 12.45
C SER A 96 -1.31 15.66 11.54
N CYS A 97 -0.57 14.56 11.65
CA CYS A 97 0.69 14.41 10.90
C CYS A 97 0.59 13.49 9.69
N GLY A 98 -0.54 12.79 9.54
CA GLY A 98 -0.75 11.91 8.40
C GLY A 98 -0.07 10.55 8.49
N VAL A 99 0.60 10.24 9.59
CA VAL A 99 1.23 8.92 9.73
C VAL A 99 0.15 7.85 9.64
N ILE A 100 0.50 6.75 8.99
CA ILE A 100 -0.41 5.64 8.79
C ILE A 100 0.22 4.36 9.35
N ALA A 101 -0.60 3.52 9.96
CA ALA A 101 -0.16 2.23 10.48
C ALA A 101 -1.17 1.15 10.10
N ASP A 102 -0.70 -0.08 10.03
CA ASP A 102 -1.57 -1.22 9.79
C ASP A 102 -2.26 -1.63 11.08
N VAL A 103 -3.53 -2.00 10.97
CA VAL A 103 -4.32 -2.52 12.07
C VAL A 103 -4.92 -3.85 11.62
N ASP A 104 -4.57 -4.92 12.31
CA ASP A 104 -5.15 -6.22 12.00
C ASP A 104 -6.59 -6.29 12.48
N CYS A 105 -7.37 -7.12 11.80
CA CYS A 105 -8.75 -7.30 12.20
C CYS A 105 -8.82 -7.96 13.58
N SER A 106 -9.44 -7.26 14.54
CA SER A 106 -9.51 -7.74 15.92
C SER A 106 -10.53 -8.85 16.11
N VAL A 107 -11.41 -9.05 15.14
CA VAL A 107 -12.48 -10.05 15.27
C VAL A 107 -11.99 -11.44 14.90
N GLY A 108 -10.80 -11.56 14.35
CA GLY A 108 -10.25 -12.85 13.95
C GLY A 108 -11.17 -13.55 12.95
N GLY A 109 -10.65 -14.13 11.97
CA GLY A 109 -11.46 -14.73 10.93
C GLY A 109 -12.04 -13.69 9.99
N ALA A 110 -12.05 -14.01 8.77
CA ALA A 110 -12.53 -13.14 7.71
C ALA A 110 -14.00 -13.38 7.45
N PRO A 111 -14.67 -12.42 6.91
CA PRO A 111 -14.29 -11.02 6.78
C PRO A 111 -14.66 -10.26 8.04
N CYS A 112 -13.87 -9.27 8.39
CA CYS A 112 -14.21 -8.43 9.54
C CYS A 112 -15.54 -7.75 9.34
N LEU A 113 -15.85 -7.43 8.10
CA LEU A 113 -17.08 -6.75 7.75
C LEU A 113 -17.79 -7.54 6.68
N THR A 114 -19.01 -7.96 6.99
CA THR A 114 -19.90 -8.57 6.03
C THR A 114 -20.98 -7.54 5.70
N ALA A 115 -21.17 -7.25 4.43
CA ALA A 115 -22.18 -6.30 4.03
C ALA A 115 -23.57 -6.87 4.36
N ALA A 116 -24.40 -6.05 5.02
CA ALA A 116 -25.78 -6.45 5.33
C ALA A 116 -26.59 -6.61 4.05
N GLN A 117 -26.27 -5.77 3.04
CA GLN A 117 -26.89 -5.86 1.73
C GLN A 117 -25.82 -5.64 0.70
N ASP A 118 -25.73 -6.52 -0.29
CA ASP A 118 -24.72 -6.41 -1.33
C ASP A 118 -25.25 -5.76 -2.61
N HIS A 119 -26.55 -5.52 -2.69
CA HIS A 119 -27.22 -4.90 -3.84
C HIS A 119 -26.88 -5.60 -5.17
N GLY A 120 -26.59 -6.89 -5.12
CA GLY A 120 -26.25 -7.67 -6.30
C GLY A 120 -24.76 -7.60 -6.67
N PHE A 121 -23.94 -6.92 -5.89
CA PHE A 121 -22.50 -6.86 -6.12
C PHE A 121 -21.81 -8.12 -5.61
N THR A 122 -20.80 -8.55 -6.33
CA THR A 122 -19.88 -9.56 -5.82
C THR A 122 -18.78 -8.81 -5.09
N ILE A 123 -18.81 -8.87 -3.76
CA ILE A 123 -17.89 -8.10 -2.92
C ILE A 123 -16.61 -8.89 -2.75
N ASP A 124 -15.47 -8.30 -3.10
CA ASP A 124 -14.18 -8.96 -2.96
C ASP A 124 -13.39 -8.48 -1.75
N GLU A 125 -13.67 -7.30 -1.25
CA GLU A 125 -12.91 -6.79 -0.12
C GLU A 125 -13.68 -5.69 0.62
N ALA A 126 -13.37 -5.55 1.90
CA ALA A 126 -13.84 -4.43 2.72
C ALA A 126 -12.62 -3.72 3.29
N GLU A 127 -12.69 -2.41 3.35
CA GLU A 127 -11.60 -1.60 3.88
C GLU A 127 -12.13 -0.71 5.00
N VAL A 128 -11.40 -0.67 6.11
CA VAL A 128 -11.72 0.21 7.23
C VAL A 128 -10.53 1.12 7.48
N VAL A 129 -10.80 2.40 7.59
CA VAL A 129 -9.78 3.39 7.96
C VAL A 129 -10.22 4.03 9.27
N TYR A 130 -9.37 3.89 10.29
CA TYR A 130 -9.59 4.54 11.57
C TYR A 130 -8.88 5.88 11.56
N TRP A 131 -9.55 6.91 12.04
CA TRP A 131 -9.02 8.26 12.10
C TRP A 131 -8.83 8.67 13.56
N GLY A 132 -7.65 9.22 13.87
CA GLY A 132 -7.36 9.65 15.23
C GLY A 132 -6.07 10.44 15.29
N TRP A 133 -5.39 10.33 16.39
CA TRP A 133 -4.10 11.02 16.59
C TRP A 133 -3.08 10.00 17.05
N CYS A 134 -1.90 10.04 16.44
CA CYS A 134 -0.81 9.13 16.81
C CYS A 134 -0.31 9.48 18.23
N PRO A 135 0.48 8.58 18.85
CA PRO A 135 0.97 8.83 20.22
C PRO A 135 1.65 10.18 20.39
N GLU A 136 2.42 10.60 19.40
CA GLU A 136 3.12 11.88 19.46
C GLU A 136 2.16 13.06 19.38
N CYS A 137 1.15 12.98 18.54
CA CYS A 137 0.18 14.05 18.37
C CYS A 137 -0.88 14.04 19.46
N SER A 138 -1.22 12.89 20.01
CA SER A 138 -2.24 12.79 21.06
C SER A 138 -1.72 13.26 22.42
N THR A 139 -0.41 13.23 22.65
CA THR A 139 0.19 13.72 23.90
C THR A 139 0.45 15.20 23.88
N ALA A 140 0.35 15.85 22.71
CA ALA A 140 0.49 17.29 22.63
C ALA A 140 -0.68 17.96 23.33
N PRO A 141 -0.44 19.01 24.14
CA PRO A 141 -1.58 19.70 24.75
C PRO A 141 -2.46 20.26 23.66
N SER A 142 -3.74 19.97 23.76
CA SER A 142 -4.69 20.51 22.83
C SER A 142 -4.83 22.01 23.13
N SER A 143 -4.58 22.78 22.13
CA SER A 143 -4.74 24.23 22.24
C SER A 143 -6.15 24.64 21.85
#